data_7ab7a608be52e82b025d988556054b1a
#
_entry.id   7ab7a608be52e82b025d988556054b1a
#
_cell.length_a   1.000
_cell.length_b   1.000
_cell.length_c   1.000
_cell.angle_alpha   90.00
_cell.angle_beta   90.00
_cell.angle_gamma   90.00
#
_symmetry.space_group_name_H-M   'P 1'
#
loop_
_entity.id
_entity.type
_entity.pdbx_description
1 polymer ?
#
loop_
_entity_poly.entity_id
_entity_poly.type
_entity_poly.pdbx_seq_one_letter_code
_entity_poly.pdbx_strand_id
1 'polypeptide(L)'
;MTLSPWRYLTLLALVLSPMHALASSGTIEQAQAEIEAANSAAMQAAITGPTDIIVADQAHLDLPAEMAYIPRSQAQRLLQAIDGQGDDKVQGMIMPTSEEEDWMLLVSYEPAGYIKDDDAKEWDPDDMLNSLREGTEAANDERKARGIDELEVVGWAEVPAYTASNHQLRWSASARTKGSQDPNYTINYNTLALGREGYVSMNMVTDIQNVERLKPVAAELISALKFDAGKNYSDFVEGTDKVAEYGLAALVAGVAAKKLGFFALIAAFGLKFAKVILVALAGGAAVLGRLFKRNKG
;
A
#
# COMPACT_ATOMS: atom_id res chain seq x y z
N MET A 1 2.72 20.69 -26.86
CA MET A 1 1.81 19.67 -27.38
C MET A 1 1.17 18.99 -26.17
N THR A 2 -0.03 19.43 -25.84
CA THR A 2 -0.75 18.92 -24.67
C THR A 2 -1.39 17.59 -25.04
N LEU A 3 -0.85 16.48 -24.53
CA LEU A 3 -1.46 15.17 -24.67
C LEU A 3 -2.70 15.13 -23.75
N SER A 4 -3.87 14.99 -24.37
CA SER A 4 -5.16 14.93 -23.69
C SER A 4 -5.23 13.66 -22.82
N PRO A 5 -5.61 13.76 -21.53
CA PRO A 5 -5.73 12.61 -20.62
C PRO A 5 -6.78 11.57 -21.08
N TRP A 6 -7.60 11.88 -22.05
CA TRP A 6 -8.65 11.02 -22.60
C TRP A 6 -8.15 9.87 -23.49
N ARG A 7 -6.89 9.90 -23.91
CA ARG A 7 -6.36 8.83 -24.80
C ARG A 7 -6.04 7.53 -24.04
N TYR A 8 -5.94 7.57 -22.71
CA TYR A 8 -5.66 6.38 -21.91
C TYR A 8 -6.93 5.66 -21.40
N LEU A 9 -8.06 6.35 -21.37
CA LEU A 9 -9.37 5.74 -21.06
C LEU A 9 -9.87 4.81 -22.16
N THR A 10 -9.48 5.03 -23.42
CA THR A 10 -9.88 4.18 -24.56
C THR A 10 -9.06 2.90 -24.70
N LEU A 11 -7.88 2.81 -24.09
CA LEU A 11 -7.07 1.58 -24.07
C LEU A 11 -7.52 0.59 -22.99
N LEU A 12 -8.28 1.02 -21.98
CA LEU A 12 -8.84 0.13 -20.96
C LEU A 12 -10.01 -0.71 -21.48
N ALA A 13 -10.67 -0.28 -22.54
CA ALA A 13 -11.80 -0.98 -23.16
C ALA A 13 -11.38 -2.18 -24.03
N LEU A 14 -10.09 -2.34 -24.37
CA LEU A 14 -9.61 -3.33 -25.34
C LEU A 14 -8.95 -4.57 -24.73
N VAL A 15 -8.81 -4.64 -23.40
CA VAL A 15 -8.25 -5.81 -22.70
C VAL A 15 -9.33 -6.68 -22.02
N LEU A 16 -10.58 -6.28 -22.09
CA LEU A 16 -11.72 -7.13 -21.71
C LEU A 16 -12.14 -7.97 -22.90
N SER A 17 -11.45 -9.09 -23.13
CA SER A 17 -11.91 -10.13 -24.06
C SER A 17 -13.31 -10.62 -23.68
N PRO A 18 -14.19 -10.90 -24.67
CA PRO A 18 -15.60 -11.11 -24.45
C PRO A 18 -15.86 -12.55 -23.98
N MET A 19 -15.93 -12.77 -22.68
CA MET A 19 -16.61 -13.95 -22.16
C MET A 19 -17.47 -13.51 -20.96
N HIS A 20 -18.67 -13.30 -21.24
CA HIS A 20 -19.95 -13.17 -20.56
C HIS A 20 -20.69 -11.93 -21.10
N ALA A 21 -21.19 -12.07 -22.29
CA ALA A 21 -22.23 -11.21 -22.80
C ALA A 21 -23.49 -11.42 -21.94
N LEU A 22 -23.61 -10.66 -20.84
CA LEU A 22 -24.84 -10.29 -20.12
C LEU A 22 -24.55 -9.55 -18.78
N ALA A 23 -23.29 -9.22 -18.43
CA ALA A 23 -23.06 -8.18 -17.44
C ALA A 23 -23.28 -6.84 -18.15
N SER A 24 -24.37 -6.17 -17.84
CA SER A 24 -24.80 -4.95 -18.53
C SER A 24 -23.68 -3.90 -18.53
N SER A 25 -23.48 -3.21 -19.65
CA SER A 25 -22.60 -2.02 -19.77
C SER A 25 -22.82 -1.02 -18.62
N GLY A 26 -24.00 -0.96 -18.02
CA GLY A 26 -24.32 -0.15 -16.87
C GLY A 26 -23.52 -0.48 -15.59
N THR A 27 -23.09 -1.73 -15.39
CA THR A 27 -22.31 -2.08 -14.18
C THR A 27 -20.86 -1.60 -14.26
N ILE A 28 -20.26 -1.60 -15.43
CA ILE A 28 -18.89 -1.12 -15.66
C ILE A 28 -18.85 0.42 -15.58
N GLU A 29 -19.80 1.10 -16.23
CA GLU A 29 -19.94 2.55 -16.17
C GLU A 29 -20.21 3.03 -14.72
N GLN A 30 -21.03 2.32 -13.95
CA GLN A 30 -21.27 2.63 -12.54
C GLN A 30 -20.03 2.44 -11.68
N ALA A 31 -19.25 1.38 -11.88
CA ALA A 31 -18.00 1.16 -11.16
C ALA A 31 -16.96 2.25 -11.49
N GLN A 32 -16.84 2.62 -12.76
CA GLN A 32 -15.95 3.71 -13.18
C GLN A 32 -16.38 5.07 -12.58
N ALA A 33 -17.66 5.38 -12.60
CA ALA A 33 -18.18 6.61 -12.01
C ALA A 33 -17.94 6.68 -10.49
N GLU A 34 -18.07 5.54 -9.77
CA GLU A 34 -17.76 5.49 -8.33
C GLU A 34 -16.26 5.67 -8.06
N ILE A 35 -15.37 5.05 -8.84
CA ILE A 35 -13.92 5.27 -8.74
C ILE A 35 -13.57 6.75 -8.98
N GLU A 36 -14.14 7.39 -10.00
CA GLU A 36 -13.93 8.81 -10.28
C GLU A 36 -14.46 9.70 -9.14
N ALA A 37 -15.63 9.39 -8.60
CA ALA A 37 -16.21 10.11 -7.47
C ALA A 37 -15.39 9.94 -6.19
N ALA A 38 -14.93 8.73 -5.90
CA ALA A 38 -14.08 8.44 -4.75
C ALA A 38 -12.72 9.15 -4.87
N ASN A 39 -12.11 9.12 -6.05
CA ASN A 39 -10.87 9.83 -6.32
C ASN A 39 -11.03 11.35 -6.18
N SER A 40 -12.08 11.92 -6.74
CA SER A 40 -12.38 13.36 -6.60
C SER A 40 -12.55 13.76 -5.13
N ALA A 41 -13.27 12.95 -4.34
CA ALA A 41 -13.43 13.17 -2.92
C ALA A 41 -12.11 13.05 -2.15
N ALA A 42 -11.27 12.08 -2.51
CA ALA A 42 -9.93 11.90 -1.93
C ALA A 42 -9.05 13.14 -2.17
N MET A 43 -9.02 13.64 -3.40
CA MET A 43 -8.25 14.83 -3.75
C MET A 43 -8.76 16.11 -3.05
N GLN A 44 -10.08 16.27 -2.91
CA GLN A 44 -10.65 17.41 -2.19
C GLN A 44 -10.35 17.40 -0.69
N ALA A 45 -10.21 16.21 -0.10
CA ALA A 45 -9.92 16.04 1.32
C ALA A 45 -8.42 15.94 1.63
N ALA A 46 -7.56 15.94 0.61
CA ALA A 46 -6.11 15.80 0.76
C ALA A 46 -5.52 16.94 1.61
N ILE A 47 -4.70 16.57 2.58
CA ILE A 47 -4.00 17.49 3.49
C ILE A 47 -2.55 17.58 3.03
N THR A 48 -2.12 18.77 2.62
CA THR A 48 -0.75 18.97 2.13
C THR A 48 0.22 19.23 3.30
N GLY A 49 1.39 18.61 3.24
CA GLY A 49 2.50 18.87 4.18
C GLY A 49 3.17 20.25 3.92
N PRO A 50 3.99 20.75 4.87
CA PRO A 50 4.33 20.06 6.11
C PRO A 50 3.19 20.15 7.15
N THR A 51 2.83 19.05 7.77
CA THR A 51 1.78 19.00 8.81
C THR A 51 1.92 17.72 9.64
N ASP A 52 1.35 17.73 10.82
CA ASP A 52 1.28 16.57 11.70
C ASP A 52 -0.01 15.76 11.43
N ILE A 53 0.14 14.47 11.24
CA ILE A 53 -0.95 13.52 10.98
C ILE A 53 -1.04 12.52 12.13
N ILE A 54 -2.22 12.42 12.74
CA ILE A 54 -2.50 11.41 13.76
C ILE A 54 -2.77 10.07 13.10
N VAL A 55 -2.05 9.03 13.51
CA VAL A 55 -2.18 7.66 13.00
C VAL A 55 -2.76 6.76 14.08
N ALA A 56 -4.04 6.41 13.97
CA ALA A 56 -4.77 5.43 14.79
C ALA A 56 -4.76 5.73 16.31
N ASP A 57 -4.60 6.99 16.74
CA ASP A 57 -4.40 7.37 18.14
C ASP A 57 -3.23 6.61 18.82
N GLN A 58 -2.22 6.26 18.03
CA GLN A 58 -1.02 5.53 18.46
C GLN A 58 0.27 6.28 18.15
N ALA A 59 0.25 7.06 17.08
CA ALA A 59 1.46 7.73 16.61
C ALA A 59 1.12 9.02 15.86
N HIS A 60 2.12 9.87 15.74
CA HIS A 60 2.13 11.07 14.91
C HIS A 60 3.09 10.88 13.74
N LEU A 61 2.68 11.34 12.56
CA LEU A 61 3.51 11.38 11.36
C LEU A 61 3.74 12.84 10.96
N ASP A 62 4.98 13.30 11.10
CA ASP A 62 5.41 14.60 10.58
C ASP A 62 5.44 14.51 9.02
N LEU A 63 4.32 14.79 8.37
CA LEU A 63 4.21 14.70 6.89
C LEU A 63 5.13 15.75 6.25
N PRO A 64 6.11 15.33 5.40
CA PRO A 64 7.01 16.25 4.73
C PRO A 64 6.30 17.21 3.76
N ALA A 65 6.99 18.31 3.42
CA ALA A 65 6.58 19.16 2.30
C ALA A 65 6.56 18.35 0.99
N GLU A 66 5.80 18.84 0.00
CA GLU A 66 5.66 18.18 -1.32
C GLU A 66 4.94 16.81 -1.27
N MET A 67 4.36 16.45 -0.14
CA MET A 67 3.50 15.29 0.03
C MET A 67 2.09 15.70 0.45
N ALA A 68 1.13 14.87 0.12
CA ALA A 68 -0.27 15.02 0.51
C ALA A 68 -0.76 13.73 1.17
N TYR A 69 -1.54 13.90 2.23
CA TYR A 69 -2.18 12.82 2.96
C TYR A 69 -3.67 12.79 2.66
N ILE A 70 -4.17 11.67 2.20
CA ILE A 70 -5.60 11.39 2.02
C ILE A 70 -6.10 10.74 3.30
N PRO A 71 -7.07 11.37 4.00
CA PRO A 71 -7.59 10.86 5.27
C PRO A 71 -8.26 9.49 5.13
N ARG A 72 -8.33 8.78 6.27
CA ARG A 72 -8.83 7.41 6.39
C ARG A 72 -10.13 7.13 5.62
N SER A 73 -11.15 7.95 5.80
CA SER A 73 -12.46 7.70 5.20
C SER A 73 -12.42 7.75 3.67
N GLN A 74 -11.66 8.68 3.10
CA GLN A 74 -11.52 8.82 1.66
C GLN A 74 -10.58 7.74 1.07
N ALA A 75 -9.49 7.42 1.78
CA ALA A 75 -8.62 6.32 1.39
C ALA A 75 -9.37 4.98 1.37
N GLN A 76 -10.12 4.66 2.42
CA GLN A 76 -10.94 3.44 2.48
C GLN A 76 -12.02 3.41 1.40
N ARG A 77 -12.71 4.54 1.14
CA ARG A 77 -13.70 4.63 0.06
C ARG A 77 -13.06 4.40 -1.31
N LEU A 78 -11.89 4.98 -1.56
CA LEU A 78 -11.17 4.78 -2.82
C LEU A 78 -10.77 3.32 -3.00
N LEU A 79 -10.22 2.68 -1.96
CA LEU A 79 -9.89 1.26 -1.96
C LEU A 79 -11.12 0.40 -2.21
N GLN A 80 -12.22 0.66 -1.50
CA GLN A 80 -13.50 -0.04 -1.67
C GLN A 80 -14.03 0.09 -3.11
N ALA A 81 -13.94 1.27 -3.71
CA ALA A 81 -14.39 1.50 -5.08
C ALA A 81 -13.56 0.72 -6.11
N ILE A 82 -12.26 0.49 -5.83
CA ILE A 82 -11.33 -0.17 -6.73
C ILE A 82 -11.38 -1.70 -6.61
N ASP A 83 -11.37 -2.25 -5.38
CA ASP A 83 -11.26 -3.69 -5.15
C ASP A 83 -12.56 -4.36 -4.65
N GLY A 84 -13.54 -3.56 -4.25
CA GLY A 84 -14.83 -4.02 -3.76
C GLY A 84 -14.84 -4.50 -2.30
N GLN A 85 -13.70 -4.45 -1.58
CA GLN A 85 -13.61 -4.96 -0.21
C GLN A 85 -13.28 -3.88 0.81
N GLY A 86 -12.38 -2.95 0.49
CA GLY A 86 -11.83 -2.01 1.45
C GLY A 86 -10.97 -2.68 2.52
N ASP A 87 -10.31 -1.88 3.34
CA ASP A 87 -9.52 -2.35 4.49
C ASP A 87 -9.71 -1.39 5.67
N ASP A 88 -10.28 -1.88 6.76
CA ASP A 88 -10.57 -1.11 7.97
C ASP A 88 -9.31 -0.72 8.76
N LYS A 89 -8.17 -1.36 8.49
CA LYS A 89 -6.86 -1.04 9.09
C LYS A 89 -6.19 0.14 8.44
N VAL A 90 -6.55 0.49 7.20
CA VAL A 90 -6.03 1.66 6.51
C VAL A 90 -6.41 2.93 7.26
N GLN A 91 -5.40 3.70 7.62
CA GLN A 91 -5.52 4.99 8.30
C GLN A 91 -5.48 6.16 7.30
N GLY A 92 -4.85 5.95 6.16
CA GLY A 92 -4.78 6.95 5.10
C GLY A 92 -3.85 6.52 3.98
N MET A 93 -3.64 7.44 3.06
CA MET A 93 -2.76 7.26 1.91
C MET A 93 -1.90 8.51 1.73
N ILE A 94 -0.62 8.33 1.44
CA ILE A 94 0.30 9.43 1.13
C ILE A 94 0.66 9.36 -0.34
N MET A 95 0.76 10.52 -0.96
CA MET A 95 1.14 10.67 -2.37
C MET A 95 1.98 11.94 -2.56
N PRO A 96 2.79 12.02 -3.63
CA PRO A 96 3.48 13.24 -3.97
C PRO A 96 2.50 14.31 -4.45
N THR A 97 2.85 15.59 -4.25
CA THR A 97 2.10 16.72 -4.83
C THR A 97 2.57 17.06 -6.25
N SER A 98 3.69 16.50 -6.69
CA SER A 98 4.24 16.65 -8.04
C SER A 98 3.58 15.67 -9.01
N GLU A 99 3.21 16.16 -10.20
CA GLU A 99 2.69 15.33 -11.29
C GLU A 99 3.76 14.47 -11.98
N GLU A 100 5.03 14.72 -11.71
CA GLU A 100 6.17 13.99 -12.28
C GLU A 100 6.52 12.73 -11.47
N GLU A 101 5.98 12.63 -10.26
CA GLU A 101 6.20 11.51 -9.35
C GLU A 101 5.06 10.50 -9.43
N ASP A 102 5.40 9.22 -9.51
CA ASP A 102 4.47 8.11 -9.74
C ASP A 102 4.63 7.05 -8.64
N TRP A 103 4.10 7.36 -7.45
CA TRP A 103 4.04 6.45 -6.32
C TRP A 103 2.89 6.82 -5.37
N MET A 104 2.44 5.84 -4.62
CA MET A 104 1.55 6.03 -3.48
C MET A 104 1.99 5.15 -2.32
N LEU A 105 1.66 5.56 -1.11
CA LEU A 105 1.98 4.83 0.11
C LEU A 105 0.72 4.70 0.96
N LEU A 106 0.34 3.46 1.27
CA LEU A 106 -0.74 3.16 2.21
C LEU A 106 -0.19 3.15 3.63
N VAL A 107 -0.86 3.88 4.52
CA VAL A 107 -0.59 3.88 5.96
C VAL A 107 -1.67 3.04 6.64
N SER A 108 -1.28 2.00 7.36
CA SER A 108 -2.19 1.13 8.09
C SER A 108 -1.71 0.92 9.53
N TYR A 109 -2.65 0.64 10.44
CA TYR A 109 -2.34 0.24 11.81
C TYR A 109 -2.94 -1.13 12.11
N GLU A 110 -2.13 -2.03 12.67
CA GLU A 110 -2.54 -3.36 13.10
C GLU A 110 -2.42 -3.49 14.62
N PRO A 111 -3.55 -3.61 15.35
CA PRO A 111 -3.55 -3.79 16.81
C PRO A 111 -3.26 -5.26 17.21
N ALA A 112 -2.13 -5.79 16.74
CA ALA A 112 -1.74 -7.18 16.94
C ALA A 112 -1.41 -7.50 18.40
N GLY A 113 -1.03 -6.51 19.18
CA GLY A 113 -0.32 -6.62 20.44
C GLY A 113 1.19 -6.46 20.23
N TYR A 114 1.95 -6.60 21.30
CA TYR A 114 3.40 -6.50 21.28
C TYR A 114 4.03 -7.64 20.47
N ILE A 115 4.74 -7.30 19.41
CA ILE A 115 5.43 -8.28 18.56
C ILE A 115 6.85 -8.46 19.08
N LYS A 116 7.20 -9.66 19.51
CA LYS A 116 8.58 -9.98 19.90
C LYS A 116 9.48 -9.97 18.68
N ASP A 117 10.66 -9.39 18.84
CA ASP A 117 11.65 -9.23 17.76
C ASP A 117 12.85 -10.17 17.89
N ASP A 118 12.75 -11.15 18.79
CA ASP A 118 13.83 -12.12 19.07
C ASP A 118 14.21 -12.97 17.84
N ASP A 119 13.21 -13.30 17.02
CA ASP A 119 13.35 -14.12 15.81
C ASP A 119 14.08 -13.41 14.66
N ALA A 120 14.23 -12.09 14.72
CA ALA A 120 14.94 -11.31 13.70
C ALA A 120 16.42 -11.69 13.52
N LYS A 121 17.02 -12.35 14.51
CA LYS A 121 18.42 -12.80 14.49
C LYS A 121 18.62 -14.16 13.82
N GLU A 122 17.53 -14.91 13.64
CA GLU A 122 17.59 -16.33 13.24
C GLU A 122 16.84 -16.61 11.93
N TRP A 123 16.20 -15.59 11.33
CA TRP A 123 15.43 -15.81 10.11
C TRP A 123 16.31 -16.05 8.89
N ASP A 124 15.83 -16.87 7.98
CA ASP A 124 16.43 -17.11 6.67
C ASP A 124 15.58 -16.44 5.58
N PRO A 125 16.13 -15.48 4.83
CA PRO A 125 15.40 -14.80 3.76
C PRO A 125 14.92 -15.72 2.63
N ASP A 126 15.63 -16.82 2.36
CA ASP A 126 15.23 -17.78 1.34
C ASP A 126 14.02 -18.60 1.80
N ASP A 127 13.98 -19.02 3.06
CA ASP A 127 12.82 -19.68 3.66
C ASP A 127 11.60 -18.76 3.68
N MET A 128 11.79 -17.47 3.99
CA MET A 128 10.74 -16.47 3.93
C MET A 128 10.22 -16.28 2.51
N LEU A 129 11.10 -16.21 1.51
CA LEU A 129 10.71 -16.08 0.12
C LEU A 129 9.93 -17.30 -0.37
N ASN A 130 10.34 -18.49 0.03
CA ASN A 130 9.61 -19.73 -0.27
C ASN A 130 8.22 -19.72 0.37
N SER A 131 8.10 -19.28 1.61
CA SER A 131 6.80 -19.12 2.28
C SER A 131 5.89 -18.11 1.56
N LEU A 132 6.44 -17.00 1.06
CA LEU A 132 5.70 -16.04 0.25
C LEU A 132 5.23 -16.65 -1.08
N ARG A 133 6.08 -17.45 -1.75
CA ARG A 133 5.72 -18.17 -2.98
C ARG A 133 4.58 -19.14 -2.75
N GLU A 134 4.68 -19.97 -1.72
CA GLU A 134 3.64 -20.93 -1.34
C GLU A 134 2.32 -20.25 -0.97
N GLY A 135 2.41 -19.14 -0.20
CA GLY A 135 1.24 -18.35 0.18
C GLY A 135 0.56 -17.69 -1.03
N THR A 136 1.35 -17.19 -1.98
CA THR A 136 0.85 -16.60 -3.22
C THR A 136 0.19 -17.65 -4.11
N GLU A 137 0.81 -18.81 -4.26
CA GLU A 137 0.23 -19.91 -5.05
C GLU A 137 -1.08 -20.41 -4.42
N ALA A 138 -1.14 -20.57 -3.10
CA ALA A 138 -2.38 -20.92 -2.40
C ALA A 138 -3.50 -19.87 -2.55
N ALA A 139 -3.15 -18.60 -2.72
CA ALA A 139 -4.11 -17.52 -2.96
C ALA A 139 -4.58 -17.44 -4.43
N ASN A 140 -3.87 -18.08 -5.34
CA ASN A 140 -4.22 -18.07 -6.78
C ASN A 140 -5.55 -18.79 -7.06
N ASP A 141 -5.90 -19.80 -6.28
CA ASP A 141 -7.19 -20.48 -6.42
C ASP A 141 -8.37 -19.52 -6.17
N GLU A 142 -8.27 -18.67 -5.15
CA GLU A 142 -9.27 -17.64 -4.87
C GLU A 142 -9.28 -16.56 -5.94
N ARG A 143 -8.10 -16.11 -6.40
CA ARG A 143 -7.98 -15.16 -7.52
C ARG A 143 -8.69 -15.67 -8.76
N LYS A 144 -8.42 -16.90 -9.12
CA LYS A 144 -9.03 -17.57 -10.27
C LYS A 144 -10.55 -17.67 -10.13
N ALA A 145 -11.05 -18.03 -8.96
CA ALA A 145 -12.49 -18.09 -8.69
C ALA A 145 -13.17 -16.73 -8.83
N ARG A 146 -12.44 -15.63 -8.58
CA ARG A 146 -12.91 -14.24 -8.71
C ARG A 146 -12.63 -13.62 -10.10
N GLY A 147 -12.04 -14.38 -11.03
CA GLY A 147 -11.67 -13.87 -12.35
C GLY A 147 -10.52 -12.86 -12.33
N ILE A 148 -9.66 -12.91 -11.31
CA ILE A 148 -8.47 -12.08 -11.15
C ILE A 148 -7.25 -12.89 -11.60
N ASP A 149 -6.29 -12.23 -12.26
CA ASP A 149 -5.08 -12.88 -12.75
C ASP A 149 -4.28 -13.53 -11.60
N GLU A 150 -3.79 -14.73 -11.83
CA GLU A 150 -2.86 -15.42 -10.93
C GLU A 150 -1.54 -14.68 -10.85
N LEU A 151 -0.88 -14.76 -9.68
CA LEU A 151 0.41 -14.11 -9.43
C LEU A 151 1.51 -15.13 -9.17
N GLU A 152 2.74 -14.74 -9.48
CA GLU A 152 3.95 -15.45 -9.08
C GLU A 152 4.94 -14.49 -8.40
N VAL A 153 5.54 -14.93 -7.30
CA VAL A 153 6.62 -14.19 -6.63
C VAL A 153 7.93 -14.49 -7.35
N VAL A 154 8.54 -13.44 -7.91
CA VAL A 154 9.79 -13.52 -8.66
C VAL A 154 10.98 -13.65 -7.71
N GLY A 155 11.09 -12.76 -6.73
CA GLY A 155 12.20 -12.72 -5.78
C GLY A 155 12.13 -11.48 -4.89
N TRP A 156 13.19 -11.28 -4.12
CA TRP A 156 13.38 -10.06 -3.36
C TRP A 156 13.79 -8.90 -4.27
N ALA A 157 13.09 -7.78 -4.17
CA ALA A 157 13.59 -6.48 -4.63
C ALA A 157 14.38 -5.80 -3.50
N GLU A 158 14.02 -6.07 -2.24
CA GLU A 158 14.83 -5.80 -1.05
C GLU A 158 14.65 -6.94 -0.05
N VAL A 159 15.77 -7.50 0.37
CA VAL A 159 15.82 -8.55 1.39
C VAL A 159 15.31 -8.00 2.73
N PRO A 160 14.54 -8.77 3.51
CA PRO A 160 14.06 -8.36 4.82
C PRO A 160 15.20 -7.90 5.73
N ALA A 161 15.05 -6.71 6.30
CA ALA A 161 16.03 -6.13 7.20
C ALA A 161 15.34 -5.44 8.39
N TYR A 162 15.69 -5.87 9.60
CA TYR A 162 15.21 -5.30 10.84
C TYR A 162 16.28 -4.46 11.52
N THR A 163 15.90 -3.28 12.02
CA THR A 163 16.75 -2.38 12.77
C THR A 163 16.25 -2.27 14.20
N ALA A 164 16.92 -2.95 15.13
CA ALA A 164 16.49 -3.04 16.53
C ALA A 164 16.58 -1.70 17.29
N SER A 165 17.40 -0.75 16.84
CA SER A 165 17.54 0.55 17.52
C SER A 165 16.33 1.47 17.40
N ASN A 166 15.52 1.28 16.36
CA ASN A 166 14.29 2.05 16.12
C ASN A 166 13.08 1.15 15.86
N HIS A 167 13.22 -0.16 16.05
CA HIS A 167 12.17 -1.18 15.90
C HIS A 167 11.46 -1.11 14.54
N GLN A 168 12.24 -0.93 13.48
CA GLN A 168 11.75 -0.84 12.11
C GLN A 168 12.17 -2.04 11.28
N LEU A 169 11.22 -2.55 10.50
CA LEU A 169 11.39 -3.64 9.55
C LEU A 169 11.11 -3.14 8.15
N ARG A 170 11.92 -3.53 7.16
CA ARG A 170 11.69 -3.22 5.75
C ARG A 170 11.97 -4.44 4.88
N TRP A 171 11.22 -4.58 3.80
CA TRP A 171 11.43 -5.59 2.75
C TRP A 171 10.60 -5.25 1.51
N SER A 172 10.98 -5.85 0.39
CA SER A 172 10.16 -5.81 -0.80
C SER A 172 10.31 -7.11 -1.59
N ALA A 173 9.18 -7.76 -1.87
CA ALA A 173 9.12 -8.86 -2.81
C ALA A 173 8.58 -8.37 -4.14
N SER A 174 9.17 -8.81 -5.22
CA SER A 174 8.68 -8.57 -6.57
C SER A 174 7.73 -9.71 -6.97
N ALA A 175 6.57 -9.32 -7.51
CA ALA A 175 5.57 -10.25 -8.02
C ALA A 175 5.06 -9.77 -9.38
N ARG A 176 4.66 -10.72 -10.24
CA ARG A 176 4.09 -10.44 -11.55
C ARG A 176 2.90 -11.34 -11.84
N THR A 177 2.14 -11.02 -12.86
CA THR A 177 1.13 -11.95 -13.39
C THR A 177 1.81 -13.25 -13.81
N LYS A 178 1.28 -14.37 -13.36
CA LYS A 178 1.85 -15.72 -13.60
C LYS A 178 1.97 -15.99 -15.10
N GLY A 179 3.17 -16.36 -15.53
CA GLY A 179 3.49 -16.60 -16.93
C GLY A 179 3.74 -15.35 -17.78
N SER A 180 3.59 -14.15 -17.23
CA SER A 180 3.94 -12.90 -17.94
C SER A 180 5.45 -12.79 -18.15
N GLN A 181 5.85 -12.29 -19.30
CA GLN A 181 7.25 -11.95 -19.64
C GLN A 181 7.50 -10.44 -19.60
N ASP A 182 6.51 -9.64 -19.15
CA ASP A 182 6.70 -8.20 -19.01
C ASP A 182 7.77 -7.92 -17.94
N PRO A 183 8.85 -7.21 -18.27
CA PRO A 183 9.88 -6.82 -17.30
C PRO A 183 9.41 -5.70 -16.37
N ASN A 184 8.31 -5.02 -16.71
CA ASN A 184 7.75 -3.93 -15.94
C ASN A 184 6.64 -4.46 -15.05
N TYR A 185 6.92 -4.67 -13.80
CA TYR A 185 5.95 -5.10 -12.80
C TYR A 185 5.97 -4.19 -11.58
N THR A 186 4.83 -4.12 -10.94
CA THR A 186 4.65 -3.34 -9.73
C THR A 186 5.24 -4.08 -8.53
N ILE A 187 5.82 -3.35 -7.61
CA ILE A 187 6.29 -3.86 -6.35
C ILE A 187 5.60 -3.16 -5.17
N ASN A 188 5.56 -3.87 -4.07
CA ASN A 188 5.19 -3.34 -2.78
C ASN A 188 6.46 -3.22 -1.92
N TYR A 189 6.87 -1.99 -1.62
CA TYR A 189 7.97 -1.73 -0.70
C TYR A 189 7.39 -1.52 0.69
N ASN A 190 7.63 -2.47 1.57
CA ASN A 190 7.05 -2.51 2.91
C ASN A 190 8.03 -1.94 3.92
N THR A 191 7.54 -1.02 4.75
CA THR A 191 8.19 -0.58 5.97
C THR A 191 7.23 -0.68 7.13
N LEU A 192 7.70 -1.15 8.29
CA LEU A 192 6.93 -1.25 9.51
C LEU A 192 7.68 -0.59 10.65
N ALA A 193 6.92 0.07 11.53
CA ALA A 193 7.40 0.52 12.84
C ALA A 193 6.61 -0.21 13.93
N LEU A 194 7.31 -0.88 14.85
CA LEU A 194 6.71 -1.60 15.95
C LEU A 194 6.42 -0.65 17.12
N GLY A 195 5.22 -0.76 17.67
CA GLY A 195 4.78 -0.08 18.88
C GLY A 195 4.45 -1.08 20.00
N ARG A 196 3.99 -0.56 21.12
CA ARG A 196 3.61 -1.35 22.30
C ARG A 196 2.40 -2.27 22.03
N GLU A 197 1.40 -1.79 21.29
CA GLU A 197 0.11 -2.46 21.14
C GLU A 197 -0.11 -3.03 19.73
N GLY A 198 0.88 -2.89 18.86
CA GLY A 198 0.81 -3.30 17.47
C GLY A 198 1.87 -2.62 16.63
N TYR A 199 1.59 -2.41 15.35
CA TYR A 199 2.53 -1.76 14.44
C TYR A 199 1.84 -0.86 13.42
N VAL A 200 2.55 0.16 12.99
CA VAL A 200 2.19 0.95 11.80
C VAL A 200 2.90 0.34 10.59
N SER A 201 2.14 0.05 9.56
CA SER A 201 2.64 -0.40 8.27
C SER A 201 2.55 0.73 7.26
N MET A 202 3.62 0.95 6.53
CA MET A 202 3.69 1.84 5.38
C MET A 202 4.08 1.03 4.16
N ASN A 203 3.13 0.84 3.24
CA ASN A 203 3.33 0.08 2.01
C ASN A 203 3.36 1.02 0.81
N MET A 204 4.53 1.21 0.23
CA MET A 204 4.70 2.00 -0.99
C MET A 204 4.50 1.12 -2.21
N VAL A 205 3.58 1.52 -3.06
CA VAL A 205 3.30 0.87 -4.35
C VAL A 205 3.98 1.68 -5.45
N THR A 206 4.83 1.02 -6.23
CA THR A 206 5.57 1.62 -7.33
C THR A 206 6.01 0.57 -8.36
N ASP A 207 6.56 1.01 -9.47
CA ASP A 207 7.16 0.12 -10.47
C ASP A 207 8.58 -0.29 -10.06
N ILE A 208 9.00 -1.50 -10.45
CA ILE A 208 10.33 -2.04 -10.16
C ILE A 208 11.46 -1.10 -10.57
N GLN A 209 11.29 -0.33 -11.63
CA GLN A 209 12.28 0.63 -12.13
C GLN A 209 12.47 1.83 -11.21
N ASN A 210 11.47 2.17 -10.40
CA ASN A 210 11.49 3.33 -9.50
C ASN A 210 11.91 2.99 -8.07
N VAL A 211 11.98 1.70 -7.70
CA VAL A 211 12.17 1.30 -6.31
C VAL A 211 13.43 1.87 -5.69
N GLU A 212 14.57 1.83 -6.39
CA GLU A 212 15.84 2.33 -5.84
C GLU A 212 15.79 3.83 -5.56
N ARG A 213 15.11 4.59 -6.40
CA ARG A 213 14.91 6.03 -6.23
C ARG A 213 13.96 6.34 -5.06
N LEU A 214 12.98 5.47 -4.81
CA LEU A 214 11.93 5.70 -3.82
C LEU A 214 12.23 5.10 -2.43
N LYS A 215 13.22 4.23 -2.30
CA LYS A 215 13.69 3.75 -0.98
C LYS A 215 14.00 4.86 0.02
N PRO A 216 14.71 5.95 -0.35
CA PRO A 216 14.92 7.08 0.56
C PRO A 216 13.63 7.75 1.01
N VAL A 217 12.64 7.89 0.12
CA VAL A 217 11.33 8.47 0.44
C VAL A 217 10.58 7.61 1.46
N ALA A 218 10.55 6.28 1.26
CA ALA A 218 9.96 5.36 2.22
C ALA A 218 10.69 5.39 3.57
N ALA A 219 12.02 5.50 3.58
CA ALA A 219 12.83 5.62 4.78
C ALA A 219 12.59 6.94 5.52
N GLU A 220 12.42 8.04 4.79
CA GLU A 220 12.07 9.35 5.37
C GLU A 220 10.70 9.27 6.06
N LEU A 221 9.68 8.76 5.39
CA LEU A 221 8.33 8.66 5.93
C LEU A 221 8.25 7.78 7.18
N ILE A 222 8.88 6.59 7.17
CA ILE A 222 8.86 5.75 8.38
C ILE A 222 9.67 6.36 9.52
N SER A 223 10.70 7.16 9.23
CA SER A 223 11.49 7.86 10.24
C SER A 223 10.77 9.09 10.81
N ALA A 224 9.85 9.67 10.04
CA ALA A 224 9.00 10.78 10.46
C ALA A 224 7.84 10.33 11.38
N LEU A 225 7.59 9.01 11.47
CA LEU A 225 6.59 8.45 12.38
C LEU A 225 7.14 8.35 13.80
N LYS A 226 6.37 8.83 14.78
CA LYS A 226 6.71 8.79 16.21
C LYS A 226 5.51 8.28 17.00
N PHE A 227 5.69 7.21 17.74
CA PHE A 227 4.66 6.72 18.66
C PHE A 227 4.46 7.69 19.82
N ASP A 228 3.24 7.79 20.29
CA ASP A 228 2.86 8.61 21.43
C ASP A 228 3.50 8.08 22.73
N ALA A 229 3.57 8.94 23.75
CA ALA A 229 4.02 8.55 25.07
C ALA A 229 3.18 7.38 25.61
N GLY A 230 3.85 6.32 26.04
CA GLY A 230 3.22 5.08 26.50
C GLY A 230 2.80 4.12 25.38
N LYS A 231 3.07 4.44 24.10
CA LYS A 231 2.79 3.61 22.94
C LYS A 231 4.05 3.12 22.22
N ASN A 232 5.24 3.57 22.66
CA ASN A 232 6.50 3.10 22.09
C ASN A 232 6.70 1.61 22.34
N TYR A 233 7.49 0.96 21.51
CA TYR A 233 7.87 -0.44 21.67
C TYR A 233 8.49 -0.73 23.05
N SER A 234 9.34 0.19 23.54
CA SER A 234 9.99 0.11 24.85
C SER A 234 9.04 0.30 26.04
N ASP A 235 7.82 0.76 25.82
CA ASP A 235 6.82 0.96 26.87
C ASP A 235 6.06 -0.32 27.25
N PHE A 236 6.40 -1.45 26.62
CA PHE A 236 5.79 -2.76 26.89
C PHE A 236 5.91 -3.18 28.36
N VAL A 237 4.81 -3.68 28.93
CA VAL A 237 4.73 -4.16 30.30
C VAL A 237 4.38 -5.65 30.32
N GLU A 238 5.37 -6.47 30.64
CA GLU A 238 5.20 -7.92 30.72
C GLU A 238 4.11 -8.31 31.73
N GLY A 239 3.28 -9.29 31.35
CA GLY A 239 2.17 -9.79 32.17
C GLY A 239 0.92 -8.88 32.18
N THR A 240 0.98 -7.71 31.59
CA THR A 240 -0.15 -6.77 31.45
C THR A 240 -0.56 -6.60 30.00
N ASP A 241 0.40 -6.39 29.13
CA ASP A 241 0.13 -6.10 27.73
C ASP A 241 -0.13 -7.37 26.93
N LYS A 242 -0.96 -7.24 25.90
CA LYS A 242 -1.20 -8.32 24.96
C LYS A 242 0.05 -8.54 24.12
N VAL A 243 0.52 -9.79 24.08
CA VAL A 243 1.60 -10.20 23.17
C VAL A 243 0.98 -10.79 21.90
N ALA A 244 1.54 -10.45 20.74
CA ALA A 244 1.13 -11.04 19.47
C ALA A 244 1.41 -12.54 19.45
N GLU A 245 0.59 -13.30 18.71
CA GLU A 245 0.74 -14.75 18.55
C GLU A 245 1.86 -15.15 17.57
N TYR A 246 2.57 -14.17 17.01
CA TYR A 246 3.60 -14.36 15.98
C TYR A 246 4.71 -13.33 16.15
N GLY A 247 5.90 -13.63 15.64
CA GLY A 247 7.07 -12.75 15.60
C GLY A 247 7.23 -12.04 14.25
N LEU A 248 8.37 -11.39 14.08
CA LEU A 248 8.68 -10.59 12.87
C LEU A 248 8.76 -11.43 11.59
N ALA A 249 9.32 -12.64 11.67
CA ALA A 249 9.44 -13.52 10.51
C ALA A 249 8.08 -13.81 9.86
N ALA A 250 7.04 -13.97 10.68
CA ALA A 250 5.69 -14.22 10.20
C ALA A 250 5.08 -13.02 9.45
N LEU A 251 5.48 -11.80 9.80
CA LEU A 251 5.06 -10.59 9.07
C LEU A 251 5.60 -10.60 7.65
N VAL A 252 6.88 -10.91 7.48
CA VAL A 252 7.54 -10.98 6.17
C VAL A 252 7.03 -12.15 5.34
N ALA A 253 6.94 -13.33 5.94
CA ALA A 253 6.51 -14.54 5.25
C ALA A 253 5.01 -14.57 4.89
N GLY A 254 4.24 -13.56 5.30
CA GLY A 254 2.81 -13.48 5.03
C GLY A 254 1.97 -14.50 5.82
N VAL A 255 2.55 -15.26 6.76
CA VAL A 255 1.83 -16.23 7.59
C VAL A 255 0.86 -15.51 8.52
N ALA A 256 1.22 -14.35 9.02
CA ALA A 256 0.32 -13.44 9.73
C ALA A 256 -0.88 -13.04 8.88
N ALA A 257 -0.69 -12.90 7.57
CA ALA A 257 -1.72 -12.53 6.61
C ALA A 257 -2.81 -13.61 6.42
N LYS A 258 -2.47 -14.89 6.50
CA LYS A 258 -3.49 -15.98 6.46
C LYS A 258 -4.48 -15.87 7.61
N LYS A 259 -4.04 -15.35 8.76
CA LYS A 259 -4.91 -15.08 9.92
C LYS A 259 -5.59 -13.71 9.83
N LEU A 260 -5.04 -12.75 9.09
CA LEU A 260 -5.42 -11.34 9.09
C LEU A 260 -6.02 -10.83 7.77
N GLY A 261 -6.00 -11.59 6.68
CA GLY A 261 -6.55 -11.19 5.37
C GLY A 261 -5.79 -10.07 4.62
N PHE A 262 -4.79 -9.47 5.26
CA PHE A 262 -4.17 -8.19 4.90
C PHE A 262 -3.22 -8.24 3.69
N PHE A 263 -2.30 -9.20 3.63
CA PHE A 263 -1.30 -9.22 2.55
C PHE A 263 -1.79 -9.83 1.23
N ALA A 264 -2.83 -10.63 1.28
CA ALA A 264 -3.49 -11.12 0.07
C ALA A 264 -4.13 -9.96 -0.71
N LEU A 265 -4.64 -8.94 -0.01
CA LEU A 265 -5.16 -7.70 -0.60
C LEU A 265 -4.06 -6.86 -1.26
N ILE A 266 -2.95 -6.62 -0.58
CA ILE A 266 -1.87 -5.76 -1.07
C ILE A 266 -1.25 -6.33 -2.36
N ALA A 267 -1.00 -7.63 -2.42
CA ALA A 267 -0.47 -8.25 -3.62
C ALA A 267 -1.47 -8.26 -4.79
N ALA A 268 -2.77 -8.41 -4.51
CA ALA A 268 -3.83 -8.30 -5.53
C ALA A 268 -3.98 -6.86 -6.05
N PHE A 269 -3.79 -5.90 -5.14
CA PHE A 269 -3.97 -4.48 -5.42
C PHE A 269 -2.87 -3.91 -6.31
N GLY A 270 -1.61 -4.25 -6.02
CA GLY A 270 -0.45 -3.64 -6.67
C GLY A 270 -0.42 -3.86 -8.18
N LEU A 271 -0.78 -5.04 -8.66
CA LEU A 271 -0.52 -5.40 -10.06
C LEU A 271 -1.61 -4.94 -11.05
N LYS A 272 -2.87 -4.97 -10.63
CA LYS A 272 -3.98 -4.67 -11.57
C LYS A 272 -4.40 -3.20 -11.55
N PHE A 273 -4.26 -2.55 -10.40
CA PHE A 273 -4.83 -1.22 -10.16
C PHE A 273 -3.81 -0.13 -9.87
N ALA A 274 -2.52 -0.46 -9.64
CA ALA A 274 -1.50 0.56 -9.43
C ALA A 274 -1.47 1.58 -10.58
N LYS A 275 -1.49 1.14 -11.83
CA LYS A 275 -1.56 2.03 -12.98
C LYS A 275 -2.84 2.87 -13.02
N VAL A 276 -3.98 2.29 -12.63
CA VAL A 276 -5.26 3.02 -12.61
C VAL A 276 -5.29 4.02 -11.46
N ILE A 277 -4.82 3.63 -10.29
CA ILE A 277 -4.73 4.50 -9.12
C ILE A 277 -3.71 5.61 -9.37
N LEU A 278 -2.52 5.28 -9.88
CA LEU A 278 -1.49 6.26 -10.19
C LEU A 278 -1.94 7.25 -11.28
N VAL A 279 -2.61 6.79 -12.33
CA VAL A 279 -3.19 7.67 -13.36
C VAL A 279 -4.34 8.52 -12.79
N ALA A 280 -5.18 7.96 -11.93
CA ALA A 280 -6.25 8.70 -11.27
C ALA A 280 -5.71 9.74 -10.28
N LEU A 281 -4.65 9.39 -9.53
CA LEU A 281 -3.97 10.28 -8.59
C LEU A 281 -3.15 11.35 -9.31
N ALA A 282 -2.45 11.02 -10.42
CA ALA A 282 -1.75 11.99 -11.25
C ALA A 282 -2.71 13.03 -11.88
N GLY A 283 -3.90 12.59 -12.33
CA GLY A 283 -4.96 13.50 -12.75
C GLY A 283 -5.44 14.42 -11.64
N GLY A 284 -5.48 13.93 -10.39
CA GLY A 284 -5.84 14.71 -9.21
C GLY A 284 -4.75 15.70 -8.77
N ALA A 285 -3.48 15.32 -8.84
CA ALA A 285 -2.36 16.21 -8.57
C ALA A 285 -2.34 17.42 -9.53
N ALA A 286 -2.73 17.22 -10.80
CA ALA A 286 -2.92 18.31 -11.76
C ALA A 286 -3.98 19.33 -11.33
N VAL A 287 -5.05 18.85 -10.70
CA VAL A 287 -6.12 19.71 -10.15
C VAL A 287 -5.63 20.45 -8.91
N LEU A 288 -4.92 19.78 -8.00
CA LEU A 288 -4.34 20.40 -6.81
C LEU A 288 -3.30 21.47 -7.19
N GLY A 289 -2.38 21.17 -8.11
CA GLY A 289 -1.39 22.14 -8.58
C GLY A 289 -2.01 23.40 -9.19
N ARG A 290 -3.15 23.28 -9.88
CA ARG A 290 -3.91 24.44 -10.42
C ARG A 290 -4.62 25.22 -9.33
N LEU A 291 -5.17 24.56 -8.30
CA LEU A 291 -5.83 25.25 -7.17
C LEU A 291 -4.82 26.03 -6.34
N PHE A 292 -3.62 25.49 -6.10
CA PHE A 292 -2.56 26.17 -5.34
C PHE A 292 -1.91 27.33 -6.14
N LYS A 293 -1.79 27.23 -7.48
CA LYS A 293 -1.35 28.37 -8.31
C LYS A 293 -2.35 29.52 -8.32
N ARG A 294 -3.65 29.25 -8.17
CA ARG A 294 -4.69 30.29 -8.18
C ARG A 294 -4.78 31.07 -6.87
N ASN A 295 -4.28 30.53 -5.76
CA ASN A 295 -4.26 31.20 -4.46
C ASN A 295 -2.97 32.01 -4.19
N LYS A 296 -2.02 32.05 -5.12
CA LYS A 296 -0.78 32.82 -5.02
C LYS A 296 -0.73 34.03 -5.97
N GLY A 297 -1.89 34.43 -6.56
CA GLY A 297 -2.04 35.60 -7.38
C GLY A 297 -2.84 36.73 -6.66
#